data_14fc3879dbe8a8313e3dc2574abe2f5f
#
_entry.id   14fc3879dbe8a8313e3dc2574abe2f5f
#
_cell.length_a   1.000
_cell.length_b   1.000
_cell.length_c   1.000
_cell.angle_alpha   90.00
_cell.angle_beta   90.00
_cell.angle_gamma   90.00
#
_symmetry.space_group_name_H-M   'P 1'
#
loop_
_entity.id
_entity.type
_entity.pdbx_description
1 polymer ?
#
loop_
_entity_poly.entity_id
_entity_poly.type
_entity_poly.pdbx_seq_one_letter_code
_entity_poly.pdbx_strand_id
1 'polypeptide(L)'
;MCSSDLPLLRDESVSEIMVNGPQQVYIERNGTLFETEVRFEDDDHVRRIIDRIIAPLGRRCDESSPMVDARLPDGSRVNAIIPPLSLQGPVITIRKFSRDPLTMQNLIQFGSITPEAADYLAACVAGKLNVLVSGEIGRAHV
;
A
#
# COMPACT_ATOMS: atom_id res chain seq x y z
N MET A 1 -22.36 0.05 -13.78
CA MET A 1 -20.92 -0.05 -13.50
C MET A 1 -20.53 1.24 -12.79
N CYS A 2 -20.50 1.22 -11.47
CA CYS A 2 -20.10 2.41 -10.69
C CYS A 2 -18.61 2.69 -10.96
N SER A 3 -18.38 3.81 -11.61
CA SER A 3 -17.08 4.29 -12.07
C SER A 3 -16.27 4.96 -10.95
N SER A 4 -16.75 4.93 -9.70
CA SER A 4 -16.22 5.70 -8.58
C SER A 4 -15.03 5.07 -7.87
N ASP A 5 -14.82 3.77 -8.01
CA ASP A 5 -13.89 3.05 -7.14
C ASP A 5 -12.47 2.89 -7.74
N LEU A 6 -12.32 3.16 -9.02
CA LEU A 6 -11.09 2.93 -9.77
C LEU A 6 -10.19 4.17 -9.99
N PRO A 7 -10.64 5.43 -9.89
CA PRO A 7 -9.78 6.59 -10.16
C PRO A 7 -8.57 6.67 -9.22
N LEU A 8 -8.77 6.42 -7.91
CA LEU A 8 -7.70 6.49 -6.91
C LEU A 8 -6.64 5.42 -7.11
N LEU A 9 -7.03 4.23 -7.58
CA LEU A 9 -6.07 3.17 -7.90
C LEU A 9 -5.20 3.51 -9.11
N ARG A 10 -5.72 4.31 -10.04
CA ARG A 10 -5.01 4.72 -11.26
C ARG A 10 -4.18 5.99 -11.07
N ASP A 11 -4.45 6.76 -10.04
CA ASP A 11 -3.72 8.00 -9.76
C ASP A 11 -2.31 7.66 -9.25
N GLU A 12 -1.29 7.89 -10.07
CA GLU A 12 0.10 7.56 -9.77
C GLU A 12 0.67 8.39 -8.61
N SER A 13 0.07 9.54 -8.30
CA SER A 13 0.47 10.38 -7.16
C SER A 13 0.06 9.81 -5.81
N VAL A 14 -0.88 8.84 -5.79
CA VAL A 14 -1.36 8.20 -4.57
C VAL A 14 -0.51 6.98 -4.26
N SER A 15 0.11 6.96 -3.10
CA SER A 15 0.92 5.85 -2.58
C SER A 15 0.11 4.83 -1.77
N GLU A 16 -0.86 5.30 -1.01
CA GLU A 16 -1.70 4.45 -0.15
C GLU A 16 -3.16 4.91 -0.18
N ILE A 17 -4.09 3.95 -0.13
CA ILE A 17 -5.54 4.19 -0.04
C ILE A 17 -6.03 3.44 1.19
N MET A 18 -6.73 4.14 2.07
CA MET A 18 -7.30 3.59 3.28
C MET A 18 -8.79 3.89 3.35
N VAL A 19 -9.61 2.85 3.43
CA VAL A 19 -11.06 2.92 3.60
C VAL A 19 -11.38 2.41 4.99
N ASN A 20 -11.88 3.29 5.84
CA ASN A 20 -12.28 2.99 7.21
C ASN A 20 -13.81 3.05 7.31
N GLY A 21 -14.48 2.00 6.81
CA GLY A 21 -15.92 2.02 6.62
C GLY A 21 -16.37 2.87 5.43
N PRO A 22 -17.68 3.04 5.22
CA PRO A 22 -18.21 3.65 4.00
C PRO A 22 -18.02 5.17 3.92
N GLN A 23 -17.84 5.86 5.05
CA GLN A 23 -17.83 7.31 5.10
C GLN A 23 -16.43 7.94 5.19
N GLN A 24 -15.40 7.15 5.44
CA GLN A 24 -14.06 7.65 5.67
C GLN A 24 -13.06 6.99 4.71
N VAL A 25 -12.65 7.75 3.70
CA VAL A 25 -11.66 7.32 2.72
C VAL A 25 -10.48 8.29 2.74
N TYR A 26 -9.32 7.78 3.06
CA TYR A 26 -8.07 8.53 3.10
C TYR A 26 -7.15 8.07 1.98
N ILE A 27 -6.33 8.98 1.51
CA ILE A 27 -5.22 8.68 0.60
C ILE A 27 -3.95 9.29 1.15
N GLU A 28 -2.82 8.67 0.81
CA GLU A 28 -1.51 9.24 1.03
C GLU A 28 -0.93 9.72 -0.30
N ARG A 29 -0.43 10.95 -0.32
CA ARG A 29 0.35 11.53 -1.41
C ARG A 29 1.61 12.18 -0.86
N ASN A 30 2.77 11.80 -1.38
CA ASN A 30 4.07 12.36 -0.96
C ASN A 30 4.29 12.33 0.57
N GLY A 31 3.87 11.23 1.22
CA GLY A 31 4.00 11.07 2.68
C GLY A 31 2.99 11.87 3.51
N THR A 32 2.00 12.51 2.89
CA THR A 32 0.96 13.28 3.59
C THR A 32 -0.40 12.63 3.37
N LEU A 33 -1.15 12.47 4.47
CA LEU A 33 -2.51 11.93 4.47
C LEU A 33 -3.53 13.02 4.14
N PHE A 34 -4.46 12.66 3.26
CA PHE A 34 -5.60 13.51 2.90
C PHE A 34 -6.90 12.70 3.01
N GLU A 35 -7.90 13.30 3.63
CA GLU A 35 -9.27 12.78 3.54
C GLU A 35 -9.85 13.12 2.16
N THR A 36 -10.52 12.16 1.53
CA THR A 36 -11.13 12.34 0.23
C THR A 36 -12.63 12.63 0.35
N GLU A 37 -13.23 13.16 -0.72
CA GLU A 37 -14.69 13.30 -0.82
C GLU A 37 -15.38 11.99 -1.25
N VAL A 38 -14.60 10.96 -1.58
CA VAL A 38 -15.13 9.65 -1.97
C VAL A 38 -15.86 9.03 -0.78
N ARG A 39 -17.08 8.55 -1.02
CA ARG A 39 -17.90 7.85 -0.03
C ARG A 39 -18.51 6.62 -0.67
N PHE A 40 -18.68 5.58 0.12
CA PHE A 40 -19.42 4.39 -0.25
C PHE A 40 -20.86 4.48 0.30
N GLU A 41 -21.77 3.77 -0.32
CA GLU A 41 -23.19 3.83 0.09
C GLU A 41 -23.40 3.22 1.49
N ASP A 42 -22.81 2.05 1.72
CA ASP A 42 -22.92 1.27 2.95
C ASP A 42 -21.75 0.30 3.10
N ASP A 43 -21.73 -0.44 4.20
CA ASP A 43 -20.74 -1.49 4.49
C ASP A 43 -20.75 -2.61 3.46
N ASP A 44 -21.91 -2.98 2.92
CA ASP A 44 -22.04 -4.00 1.89
C ASP A 44 -21.41 -3.54 0.58
N HIS A 45 -21.44 -2.25 0.28
CA HIS A 45 -20.73 -1.69 -0.87
C HIS A 45 -19.22 -1.86 -0.70
N VAL A 46 -18.68 -1.54 0.47
CA VAL A 46 -17.24 -1.73 0.75
C VAL A 46 -16.87 -3.22 0.66
N ARG A 47 -17.70 -4.13 1.20
CA ARG A 47 -17.47 -5.58 1.10
C ARG A 47 -17.44 -6.07 -0.35
N ARG A 48 -18.36 -5.60 -1.19
CA ARG A 48 -18.36 -5.93 -2.63
C ARG A 48 -17.09 -5.46 -3.34
N ILE A 49 -16.54 -4.31 -2.93
CA ILE A 49 -15.27 -3.82 -3.47
C ILE A 49 -14.11 -4.71 -3.02
N ILE A 50 -14.06 -5.08 -1.73
CA ILE A 50 -13.06 -6.02 -1.22
C ILE A 50 -13.10 -7.31 -2.03
N ASP A 51 -14.28 -7.93 -2.16
CA ASP A 51 -14.44 -9.18 -2.90
C ASP A 51 -13.99 -9.06 -4.36
N ARG A 52 -14.33 -7.95 -5.02
CA ARG A 52 -13.91 -7.70 -6.41
C ARG A 52 -12.39 -7.60 -6.55
N ILE A 53 -11.71 -7.05 -5.57
CA ILE A 53 -10.25 -6.89 -5.57
C ILE A 53 -9.56 -8.22 -5.31
N ILE A 54 -10.07 -9.04 -4.36
CA ILE A 54 -9.38 -10.24 -3.90
C ILE A 54 -9.80 -11.50 -4.65
N ALA A 55 -10.99 -11.57 -5.24
CA ALA A 55 -11.49 -12.73 -5.97
C ALA A 55 -10.56 -13.19 -7.11
N PRO A 56 -9.99 -12.29 -7.94
CA PRO A 56 -9.04 -12.68 -8.98
C PRO A 56 -7.76 -13.32 -8.43
N LEU A 57 -7.47 -13.11 -7.14
CA LEU A 57 -6.28 -13.66 -6.45
C LEU A 57 -6.57 -15.04 -5.84
N GLY A 58 -7.79 -15.58 -6.01
CA GLY A 58 -8.24 -16.82 -5.38
C GLY A 58 -8.34 -16.71 -3.86
N ARG A 59 -8.47 -15.50 -3.33
CA ARG A 59 -8.63 -15.23 -1.89
C ARG A 59 -10.08 -14.93 -1.54
N ARG A 60 -10.44 -15.14 -0.28
CA ARG A 60 -11.77 -14.86 0.26
C ARG A 60 -11.63 -14.08 1.55
N CYS A 61 -12.61 -13.21 1.81
CA CYS A 61 -12.73 -12.46 3.06
C CYS A 61 -14.20 -12.57 3.50
N ASP A 62 -14.47 -13.50 4.38
CA ASP A 62 -15.82 -13.81 4.87
C ASP A 62 -15.80 -13.98 6.40
N GLU A 63 -16.96 -14.26 7.01
CA GLU A 63 -17.07 -14.40 8.47
C GLU A 63 -16.19 -15.52 9.05
N SER A 64 -15.88 -16.54 8.25
CA SER A 64 -15.00 -17.65 8.66
C SER A 64 -13.52 -17.28 8.53
N SER A 65 -13.19 -16.32 7.65
CA SER A 65 -11.86 -15.77 7.45
C SER A 65 -11.96 -14.26 7.27
N PRO A 66 -12.18 -13.50 8.36
CA PRO A 66 -12.56 -12.08 8.29
C PRO A 66 -11.39 -11.14 8.05
N MET A 67 -10.23 -11.65 7.70
CA MET A 67 -9.04 -10.88 7.35
C MET A 67 -8.35 -11.51 6.13
N VAL A 68 -7.88 -10.65 5.24
CA VAL A 68 -7.07 -11.06 4.10
C VAL A 68 -5.89 -10.12 3.91
N ASP A 69 -4.74 -10.69 3.65
CA ASP A 69 -3.53 -9.99 3.18
C ASP A 69 -3.13 -10.61 1.85
N ALA A 70 -3.06 -9.79 0.81
CA ALA A 70 -2.81 -10.25 -0.54
C ALA A 70 -1.94 -9.26 -1.32
N ARG A 71 -1.32 -9.75 -2.39
CA ARG A 71 -0.56 -8.93 -3.32
C ARG A 71 -1.24 -8.94 -4.69
N LEU A 72 -1.51 -7.76 -5.23
CA LEU A 72 -2.07 -7.58 -6.56
C LEU A 72 -1.05 -7.92 -7.65
N PRO A 73 -1.49 -8.19 -8.88
CA PRO A 73 -0.59 -8.47 -10.01
C PRO A 73 0.40 -7.35 -10.34
N ASP A 74 0.04 -6.10 -9.99
CA ASP A 74 0.90 -4.92 -10.14
C ASP A 74 1.94 -4.78 -9.02
N GLY A 75 1.96 -5.71 -8.05
CA GLY A 75 2.85 -5.70 -6.88
C GLY A 75 2.28 -4.98 -5.66
N SER A 76 1.18 -4.24 -5.79
CA SER A 76 0.53 -3.55 -4.68
C SER A 76 0.04 -4.53 -3.62
N ARG A 77 0.11 -4.13 -2.36
CA ARG A 77 -0.35 -4.95 -1.22
C ARG A 77 -1.73 -4.49 -0.78
N VAL A 78 -2.63 -5.44 -0.60
CA VAL A 78 -3.98 -5.22 -0.10
C VAL A 78 -4.15 -5.94 1.23
N ASN A 79 -4.60 -5.23 2.23
CA ASN A 79 -5.06 -5.78 3.49
C ASN A 79 -6.52 -5.39 3.68
N ALA A 80 -7.39 -6.35 3.97
CA ALA A 80 -8.79 -6.08 4.29
C ALA A 80 -9.21 -6.84 5.54
N ILE A 81 -10.04 -6.20 6.34
CA ILE A 81 -10.60 -6.74 7.58
C ILE A 81 -12.08 -6.40 7.61
N ILE A 82 -12.89 -7.40 7.94
CA ILE A 82 -14.35 -7.24 8.07
C ILE A 82 -14.82 -7.63 9.47
N PRO A 83 -16.05 -7.28 9.87
CA PRO A 83 -16.64 -7.83 11.08
C PRO A 83 -16.64 -9.37 11.07
N PRO A 84 -16.42 -10.06 12.21
CA PRO A 84 -16.40 -9.52 13.58
C PRO A 84 -15.05 -8.97 14.05
N LEU A 85 -13.97 -9.08 13.26
CA LEU A 85 -12.65 -8.57 13.68
C LEU A 85 -12.58 -7.04 13.64
N SER A 86 -13.21 -6.42 12.65
CA SER A 86 -13.33 -4.97 12.58
C SER A 86 -14.59 -4.52 13.32
N LEU A 87 -14.43 -3.63 14.32
CA LEU A 87 -15.54 -3.11 15.11
C LEU A 87 -16.29 -1.95 14.43
N GLN A 88 -15.70 -1.31 13.45
CA GLN A 88 -16.23 -0.11 12.78
C GLN A 88 -16.72 -0.39 11.35
N GLY A 89 -17.01 -1.67 11.04
CA GLY A 89 -17.37 -2.07 9.68
C GLY A 89 -16.16 -2.56 8.87
N PRO A 90 -16.33 -2.79 7.57
CA PRO A 90 -15.25 -3.27 6.71
C PRO A 90 -14.17 -2.20 6.51
N VAL A 91 -12.93 -2.62 6.59
CA VAL A 91 -11.74 -1.78 6.40
C VAL A 91 -10.90 -2.39 5.30
N ILE A 92 -10.38 -1.55 4.40
CA ILE A 92 -9.41 -1.98 3.39
C ILE A 92 -8.29 -0.96 3.27
N THR A 93 -7.05 -1.46 3.25
CA THR A 93 -5.86 -0.67 2.98
C THR A 93 -5.15 -1.22 1.75
N ILE A 94 -4.86 -0.35 0.81
CA ILE A 94 -4.14 -0.70 -0.42
C ILE A 94 -2.87 0.15 -0.46
N ARG A 95 -1.71 -0.48 -0.31
CA ARG A 95 -0.40 0.16 -0.49
C ARG A 95 0.09 -0.12 -1.89
N LYS A 96 0.16 0.93 -2.69
CA LYS A 96 0.56 0.81 -4.09
C LYS A 96 2.05 0.53 -4.20
N PHE A 97 2.40 -0.30 -5.17
CA PHE A 97 3.80 -0.51 -5.52
C PHE A 97 4.29 0.67 -6.35
N SER A 98 5.38 1.30 -5.92
CA SER A 98 6.01 2.36 -6.71
C SER A 98 6.56 1.78 -8.02
N ARG A 99 6.13 2.34 -9.15
CA ARG A 99 6.62 1.92 -10.47
C ARG A 99 8.05 2.37 -10.72
N ASP A 100 8.45 3.47 -10.09
CA ASP A 100 9.80 4.01 -10.17
C ASP A 100 10.58 3.61 -8.92
N PRO A 101 11.36 2.51 -8.96
CA PRO A 101 12.19 2.12 -7.84
C PRO A 101 13.25 3.20 -7.61
N LEU A 102 13.43 3.59 -6.36
CA LEU A 102 14.51 4.49 -5.98
C LEU A 102 15.85 3.87 -6.36
N THR A 103 16.63 4.61 -7.10
CA THR A 103 18.00 4.23 -7.44
C THR A 103 18.99 4.78 -6.41
N MET A 104 20.20 4.22 -6.38
CA MET A 104 21.30 4.75 -5.55
C MET A 104 21.58 6.23 -5.84
N GLN A 105 21.45 6.62 -7.10
CA GLN A 105 21.60 8.03 -7.54
C GLN A 105 20.53 8.95 -6.90
N ASN A 106 19.29 8.50 -6.82
CA ASN A 106 18.25 9.25 -6.16
C ASN A 106 18.52 9.42 -4.67
N LEU A 107 19.01 8.37 -3.99
CA LEU A 107 19.36 8.44 -2.57
C LEU A 107 20.50 9.42 -2.30
N ILE A 108 21.49 9.49 -3.19
CA ILE A 108 22.57 10.48 -3.13
C ILE A 108 22.02 11.89 -3.31
N GLN A 109 21.15 12.11 -4.31
CA GLN A 109 20.52 13.41 -4.56
C GLN A 109 19.65 13.89 -3.39
N PHE A 110 18.96 12.97 -2.71
CA PHE A 110 18.17 13.27 -1.52
C PHE A 110 19.04 13.49 -0.26
N GLY A 111 20.35 13.27 -0.35
CA GLY A 111 21.24 13.37 0.81
C GLY A 111 21.07 12.24 1.83
N SER A 112 20.36 11.17 1.46
CA SER A 112 20.13 10.01 2.34
C SER A 112 21.37 9.14 2.50
N ILE A 113 22.27 9.19 1.54
CA ILE A 113 23.55 8.45 1.53
C ILE A 113 24.62 9.29 0.83
N THR A 114 25.86 9.20 1.29
CA THR A 114 26.97 9.84 0.59
C THR A 114 27.46 8.99 -0.58
N PRO A 115 28.12 9.61 -1.60
CA PRO A 115 28.66 8.87 -2.73
C PRO A 115 29.64 7.76 -2.29
N GLU A 116 30.51 8.05 -1.31
CA GLU A 116 31.50 7.10 -0.80
C GLU A 116 30.84 5.90 -0.10
N ALA A 117 29.76 6.13 0.65
CA ALA A 117 29.00 5.06 1.28
C ALA A 117 28.25 4.21 0.23
N ALA A 118 27.77 4.83 -0.84
CA ALA A 118 27.13 4.12 -1.96
C ALA A 118 28.14 3.21 -2.68
N ASP A 119 29.35 3.69 -2.96
CA ASP A 119 30.43 2.91 -3.58
C ASP A 119 30.88 1.75 -2.68
N TYR A 120 30.97 2.00 -1.38
CA TYR A 120 31.28 0.94 -0.40
C TYR A 120 30.21 -0.16 -0.39
N LEU A 121 28.93 0.21 -0.35
CA LEU A 121 27.83 -0.77 -0.41
C LEU A 121 27.82 -1.54 -1.72
N ALA A 122 28.08 -0.89 -2.85
CA ALA A 122 28.19 -1.55 -4.14
C ALA A 122 29.33 -2.60 -4.14
N ALA A 123 30.48 -2.28 -3.55
CA ALA A 123 31.58 -3.21 -3.41
C ALA A 123 31.22 -4.39 -2.49
N CYS A 124 30.50 -4.15 -1.38
CA CYS A 124 30.01 -5.20 -0.49
C CYS A 124 29.06 -6.17 -1.22
N VAL A 125 28.14 -5.65 -2.00
CA VAL A 125 27.18 -6.47 -2.78
C VAL A 125 27.92 -7.27 -3.87
N ALA A 126 28.86 -6.64 -4.59
CA ALA A 126 29.70 -7.31 -5.59
C ALA A 126 30.56 -8.42 -4.97
N GLY A 127 31.05 -8.19 -3.75
CA GLY A 127 31.79 -9.17 -2.97
C GLY A 127 30.93 -10.24 -2.29
N LYS A 128 29.61 -10.24 -2.52
CA LYS A 128 28.62 -11.16 -1.91
C LYS A 128 28.66 -11.17 -0.38
N LEU A 129 28.94 -10.03 0.23
CA LEU A 129 28.88 -9.87 1.68
C LEU A 129 27.43 -9.75 2.15
N ASN A 130 27.16 -10.24 3.35
CA ASN A 130 25.88 -10.06 3.99
C ASN A 130 25.78 -8.60 4.48
N VAL A 131 24.73 -7.90 4.03
CA VAL A 131 24.44 -6.52 4.43
C VAL A 131 23.16 -6.51 5.24
N LEU A 132 23.20 -5.95 6.44
CA LEU A 132 22.04 -5.75 7.31
C LEU A 132 21.66 -4.27 7.28
N VAL A 133 20.39 -4.00 6.94
CA VAL A 133 19.81 -2.65 6.99
C VAL A 133 18.81 -2.63 8.14
N SER A 134 18.96 -1.68 9.06
CA SER A 134 18.01 -1.48 10.16
C SER A 134 17.50 -0.05 10.17
N GLY A 135 16.25 0.13 10.60
CA GLY A 135 15.61 1.44 10.68
C GLY A 135 14.26 1.35 11.36
N GLU A 136 13.69 2.48 11.69
CA GLU A 136 12.32 2.54 12.21
C GLU A 136 11.30 2.22 11.12
N ILE A 137 10.18 1.60 11.53
CA ILE A 137 9.02 1.38 10.66
C ILE A 137 8.50 2.75 10.19
N GLY A 138 8.35 2.93 8.88
CA GLY A 138 7.89 4.17 8.26
C GLY A 138 9.00 5.07 7.71
N ARG A 139 10.26 4.85 8.03
CA ARG A 139 11.39 5.56 7.41
C ARG A 139 12.00 4.85 6.20
N ALA A 140 11.61 3.63 5.94
CA ALA A 140 12.03 2.87 4.76
C ALA A 140 11.32 3.27 3.45
N HIS A 141 10.52 4.34 3.48
CA HIS A 141 9.75 4.84 2.35
C HIS A 141 10.16 6.25 1.94
N VAL A 142 11.36 6.63 2.23
CA VAL A 142 11.92 7.89 1.72
C VAL A 142 12.79 7.61 0.51
#